data_db0b1cf31478ef7a1377817eb3fe542f
#
_entry.id   db0b1cf31478ef7a1377817eb3fe542f
#
_cell.length_a   1.000
_cell.length_b   1.000
_cell.length_c   1.000
_cell.angle_alpha   90.00
_cell.angle_beta   90.00
_cell.angle_gamma   90.00
#
_symmetry.space_group_name_H-M   'P 1'
#
loop_
_entity.id
_entity.type
_entity.pdbx_description
1 polymer ?
#
loop_
_entity_poly.entity_id
_entity_poly.type
_entity_poly.pdbx_seq_one_letter_code
_entity_poly.pdbx_strand_id
1 'polypeptide(L)'
;MGKTDRKPIKVLWVSLVKFPPLCEHLGEQVPAHCGWMYSSAKAMLREMPEVQLGVIIYSYGNKYDRFDIEGVTYYLIPTARIDKTSKKQIAACKEAIRDFAPDLIHIHGTEHSLAKAVCMANEIGVKTVANIQGLAGLCMRYADGGLSLWDKRINITPLDFYRGTFLLNAKRSFKHRAECEHYVLTHITDIVGRTGWDHDHVMTVNPRLRYHFMNETLRDSFYEAPVWNLGQCKKHTIFVSNSGSPLKGAHQVLKALPIILRQYPGTIVNFCGSSVMSCDVKDILRFQGYHLYLRRLVKKLHLQNNVRFLGSLSEEQMKQQFLDANIYVMPSAVENSPNSLCEAQILGTPVVASYCGGTPTLLTEGETGYFYRYEEHEMLAQIVMRLFNRNDFEQLSAKEREVALARHDRQKNAEELAKIYCHILKLNHA
;
A
#
# COMPACT_ATOMS: atom_id res chain seq x y z
N MET A 1 -15.78 -38.48 10.63
CA MET A 1 -14.67 -38.52 9.69
C MET A 1 -13.44 -38.07 10.44
N GLY A 2 -12.40 -38.92 10.50
CA GLY A 2 -11.30 -38.79 11.42
C GLY A 2 -10.46 -37.51 11.22
N LYS A 3 -10.12 -36.89 12.33
CA LYS A 3 -9.02 -35.90 12.37
C LYS A 3 -7.77 -36.64 11.92
N THR A 4 -7.23 -36.25 10.76
CA THR A 4 -5.90 -36.72 10.34
C THR A 4 -4.90 -36.18 11.36
N ASP A 5 -4.16 -37.08 12.02
CA ASP A 5 -3.03 -36.83 12.93
C ASP A 5 -1.83 -36.16 12.17
N ARG A 6 -2.08 -35.14 11.37
CA ARG A 6 -0.99 -34.38 10.76
C ARG A 6 -0.46 -33.36 11.79
N LYS A 7 0.84 -33.41 12.01
CA LYS A 7 1.53 -32.39 12.83
C LYS A 7 1.16 -31.00 12.32
N PRO A 8 0.75 -30.06 13.18
CA PRO A 8 0.41 -28.71 12.75
C PRO A 8 1.61 -28.04 12.08
N ILE A 9 1.32 -27.31 10.99
CA ILE A 9 2.31 -26.51 10.26
C ILE A 9 2.43 -25.16 10.96
N LYS A 10 3.62 -24.81 11.41
CA LYS A 10 3.89 -23.55 12.11
C LYS A 10 4.38 -22.50 11.14
N VAL A 11 3.58 -21.49 10.89
CA VAL A 11 3.92 -20.35 9.99
C VAL A 11 4.09 -19.08 10.81
N LEU A 12 5.26 -18.46 10.69
CA LEU A 12 5.59 -17.21 11.38
C LEU A 12 5.54 -16.04 10.41
N TRP A 13 4.51 -15.21 10.52
CA TRP A 13 4.40 -13.98 9.73
C TRP A 13 5.22 -12.84 10.32
N VAL A 14 5.83 -12.03 9.47
CA VAL A 14 6.48 -10.78 9.85
C VAL A 14 5.64 -9.64 9.30
N SER A 15 4.90 -8.97 10.18
CA SER A 15 3.91 -7.96 9.83
C SER A 15 4.38 -6.55 10.14
N LEU A 16 3.98 -5.60 9.30
CA LEU A 16 4.20 -4.17 9.51
C LEU A 16 3.06 -3.52 10.28
N VAL A 17 1.95 -4.21 10.46
CA VAL A 17 0.75 -3.69 11.10
C VAL A 17 0.27 -4.65 12.17
N LYS A 18 -0.24 -4.10 13.27
CA LYS A 18 -0.89 -4.85 14.32
C LYS A 18 -2.27 -5.30 13.86
N PHE A 19 -2.63 -6.54 14.18
CA PHE A 19 -3.97 -7.04 13.89
C PHE A 19 -4.99 -6.50 14.91
N PRO A 20 -6.27 -6.37 14.53
CA PRO A 20 -7.31 -5.84 15.41
C PRO A 20 -7.35 -6.48 16.80
N PRO A 21 -7.33 -7.83 16.96
CA PRO A 21 -7.35 -8.44 18.30
C PRO A 21 -6.17 -8.04 19.19
N LEU A 22 -4.98 -7.86 18.58
CA LEU A 22 -3.81 -7.38 19.33
C LEU A 22 -3.96 -5.89 19.69
N CYS A 23 -4.51 -5.05 18.81
CA CYS A 23 -4.76 -3.64 19.12
C CYS A 23 -5.74 -3.50 20.29
N GLU A 24 -6.83 -4.26 20.27
CA GLU A 24 -7.82 -4.30 21.35
C GLU A 24 -7.20 -4.73 22.68
N HIS A 25 -6.39 -5.81 22.66
CA HIS A 25 -5.68 -6.28 23.86
C HIS A 25 -4.73 -5.22 24.43
N LEU A 26 -4.08 -4.42 23.57
CA LEU A 26 -3.15 -3.37 23.99
C LEU A 26 -3.85 -2.03 24.31
N GLY A 27 -5.17 -1.91 24.10
CA GLY A 27 -5.90 -0.65 24.25
C GLY A 27 -5.53 0.40 23.18
N GLU A 28 -5.06 -0.04 21.99
CA GLU A 28 -4.65 0.82 20.90
C GLU A 28 -5.76 0.95 19.83
N GLN A 29 -5.78 2.06 19.11
CA GLN A 29 -6.67 2.21 17.96
C GLN A 29 -6.24 1.30 16.81
N VAL A 30 -7.21 0.63 16.18
CA VAL A 30 -6.97 -0.20 15.00
C VAL A 30 -6.63 0.70 13.80
N PRO A 31 -5.43 0.54 13.18
CA PRO A 31 -5.06 1.35 12.03
C PRO A 31 -5.93 1.03 10.81
N ALA A 32 -6.43 2.05 10.11
CA ALA A 32 -7.31 1.86 8.94
C ALA A 32 -6.68 1.02 7.79
N HIS A 33 -5.36 0.92 7.76
CA HIS A 33 -4.62 0.19 6.72
C HIS A 33 -4.28 -1.27 7.07
N CYS A 34 -4.69 -1.78 8.24
CA CYS A 34 -4.37 -3.16 8.66
C CYS A 34 -5.36 -4.20 8.10
N GLY A 35 -6.53 -3.78 7.64
CA GLY A 35 -7.66 -4.66 7.29
C GLY A 35 -7.30 -5.75 6.28
N TRP A 36 -6.61 -5.42 5.20
CA TRP A 36 -6.27 -6.37 4.15
C TRP A 36 -5.37 -7.54 4.65
N MET A 37 -4.38 -7.26 5.50
CA MET A 37 -3.47 -8.29 6.02
C MET A 37 -4.19 -9.22 7.01
N TYR A 38 -5.04 -8.68 7.87
CA TYR A 38 -5.85 -9.48 8.79
C TYR A 38 -6.89 -10.33 8.05
N SER A 39 -7.53 -9.78 7.00
CA SER A 39 -8.43 -10.52 6.11
C SER A 39 -7.70 -11.67 5.41
N SER A 40 -6.47 -11.44 4.93
CA SER A 40 -5.61 -12.47 4.34
C SER A 40 -5.25 -13.56 5.35
N ALA A 41 -4.91 -13.20 6.60
CA ALA A 41 -4.63 -14.17 7.65
C ALA A 41 -5.84 -15.07 7.97
N LYS A 42 -7.03 -14.46 8.09
CA LYS A 42 -8.27 -15.21 8.32
C LYS A 42 -8.59 -16.16 7.16
N ALA A 43 -8.41 -15.69 5.93
CA ALA A 43 -8.65 -16.52 4.74
C ALA A 43 -7.67 -17.70 4.68
N MET A 44 -6.39 -17.48 4.93
CA MET A 44 -5.37 -18.52 4.99
C MET A 44 -5.67 -19.55 6.08
N LEU A 45 -6.06 -19.14 7.29
CA LEU A 45 -6.39 -20.05 8.39
C LEU A 45 -7.68 -20.87 8.13
N ARG A 46 -8.60 -20.37 7.30
CA ARG A 46 -9.77 -21.15 6.85
C ARG A 46 -9.38 -22.19 5.82
N GLU A 47 -8.50 -21.84 4.89
CA GLU A 47 -8.02 -22.71 3.82
C GLU A 47 -7.06 -23.79 4.35
N MET A 48 -6.24 -23.45 5.35
CA MET A 48 -5.26 -24.33 5.97
C MET A 48 -5.51 -24.41 7.49
N PRO A 49 -6.55 -25.12 7.94
CA PRO A 49 -6.91 -25.19 9.37
C PRO A 49 -5.85 -25.88 10.24
N GLU A 50 -4.91 -26.62 9.63
CA GLU A 50 -3.76 -27.23 10.31
C GLU A 50 -2.64 -26.21 10.62
N VAL A 51 -2.72 -24.97 10.10
CA VAL A 51 -1.69 -23.96 10.35
C VAL A 51 -1.86 -23.35 11.73
N GLN A 52 -0.75 -23.33 12.48
CA GLN A 52 -0.57 -22.48 13.66
C GLN A 52 0.14 -21.21 13.23
N LEU A 53 -0.49 -20.06 13.46
CA LEU A 53 0.02 -18.76 13.06
C LEU A 53 0.73 -18.05 14.21
N GLY A 54 1.99 -17.69 14.01
CA GLY A 54 2.71 -16.72 14.82
C GLY A 54 2.89 -15.40 14.04
N VAL A 55 2.93 -14.27 14.73
CA VAL A 55 3.10 -12.96 14.08
C VAL A 55 4.13 -12.12 14.82
N ILE A 56 5.21 -11.79 14.15
CA ILE A 56 6.23 -10.83 14.62
C ILE A 56 5.82 -9.42 14.19
N ILE A 57 5.79 -8.46 15.12
CA ILE A 57 5.34 -7.09 14.90
C ILE A 57 6.26 -6.09 15.63
N TYR A 58 6.32 -4.86 15.14
CA TYR A 58 7.00 -3.75 15.83
C TYR A 58 6.38 -3.39 17.16
N SER A 59 7.22 -3.11 18.14
CA SER A 59 6.88 -2.35 19.35
C SER A 59 7.76 -1.10 19.43
N TYR A 60 7.14 0.09 19.48
CA TYR A 60 7.84 1.34 19.75
C TYR A 60 8.13 1.47 21.24
N GLY A 61 8.88 0.53 21.77
CA GLY A 61 9.26 0.47 23.15
C GLY A 61 10.52 -0.34 23.32
N ASN A 62 11.01 -0.41 24.57
CA ASN A 62 12.22 -1.15 24.88
C ASN A 62 11.97 -2.59 25.28
N LYS A 63 10.70 -3.06 25.28
CA LYS A 63 10.31 -4.34 25.82
C LYS A 63 9.93 -5.33 24.71
N TYR A 64 10.45 -6.53 24.81
CA TYR A 64 9.97 -7.70 24.10
C TYR A 64 8.78 -8.26 24.87
N ASP A 65 7.68 -8.54 24.18
CA ASP A 65 6.50 -9.14 24.78
C ASP A 65 5.95 -10.25 23.86
N ARG A 66 5.26 -11.23 24.47
CA ARG A 66 4.59 -12.35 23.79
C ARG A 66 3.15 -12.47 24.29
N PHE A 67 2.23 -12.67 23.36
CA PHE A 67 0.79 -12.84 23.65
C PHE A 67 0.22 -13.99 22.80
N ASP A 68 -0.68 -14.77 23.39
CA ASP A 68 -1.51 -15.72 22.67
C ASP A 68 -2.95 -15.21 22.70
N ILE A 69 -3.47 -14.78 21.54
CA ILE A 69 -4.78 -14.15 21.41
C ILE A 69 -5.52 -14.82 20.24
N GLU A 70 -6.71 -15.34 20.48
CA GLU A 70 -7.56 -15.98 19.46
C GLU A 70 -6.84 -17.05 18.62
N GLY A 71 -5.96 -17.82 19.23
CA GLY A 71 -5.20 -18.89 18.56
C GLY A 71 -4.01 -18.41 17.73
N VAL A 72 -3.68 -17.12 17.77
CA VAL A 72 -2.49 -16.53 17.13
C VAL A 72 -1.48 -16.14 18.21
N THR A 73 -0.21 -16.51 18.01
CA THR A 73 0.89 -16.10 18.89
C THR A 73 1.54 -14.82 18.36
N TYR A 74 1.52 -13.75 19.13
CA TYR A 74 2.10 -12.45 18.77
C TYR A 74 3.41 -12.20 19.50
N TYR A 75 4.42 -11.70 18.76
CA TYR A 75 5.72 -11.29 19.30
C TYR A 75 5.94 -9.81 19.03
N LEU A 76 6.00 -9.00 20.07
CA LEU A 76 6.31 -7.57 19.97
C LEU A 76 7.83 -7.35 20.02
N ILE A 77 8.41 -6.90 18.92
CA ILE A 77 9.86 -6.73 18.78
C ILE A 77 10.24 -5.27 19.05
N PRO A 78 11.11 -5.00 20.04
CA PRO A 78 11.58 -3.65 20.34
C PRO A 78 12.22 -2.99 19.13
N THR A 79 11.66 -1.88 18.70
CA THR A 79 12.10 -1.16 17.50
C THR A 79 12.23 0.32 17.79
N ALA A 80 13.45 0.83 17.77
CA ALA A 80 13.72 2.26 17.91
C ALA A 80 13.41 3.03 16.61
N ARG A 81 13.73 2.42 15.48
CA ARG A 81 13.51 2.98 14.13
C ARG A 81 13.10 1.87 13.16
N ILE A 82 12.08 2.13 12.35
CA ILE A 82 11.56 1.14 11.38
C ILE A 82 12.47 0.94 10.15
N ASP A 83 13.38 1.86 9.92
CA ASP A 83 14.31 1.84 8.78
C ASP A 83 15.72 1.35 9.13
N LYS A 84 16.05 1.16 10.43
CA LYS A 84 17.39 0.80 10.88
C LYS A 84 17.38 -0.42 11.80
N THR A 85 17.97 -1.52 11.35
CA THR A 85 18.13 -2.76 12.12
C THR A 85 19.12 -2.58 13.26
N SER A 86 18.79 -3.08 14.45
CA SER A 86 19.63 -3.05 15.65
C SER A 86 19.97 -4.44 16.16
N LYS A 87 21.08 -4.59 16.90
CA LYS A 87 21.43 -5.86 17.55
C LYS A 87 20.34 -6.36 18.50
N LYS A 88 19.67 -5.45 19.23
CA LYS A 88 18.56 -5.77 20.12
C LYS A 88 17.36 -6.35 19.36
N GLN A 89 17.04 -5.76 18.21
CA GLN A 89 15.97 -6.24 17.34
C GLN A 89 16.28 -7.65 16.79
N ILE A 90 17.53 -7.89 16.35
CA ILE A 90 17.95 -9.21 15.86
C ILE A 90 17.86 -10.26 16.99
N ALA A 91 18.33 -9.93 18.20
CA ALA A 91 18.26 -10.85 19.34
C ALA A 91 16.81 -11.21 19.70
N ALA A 92 15.89 -10.24 19.72
CA ALA A 92 14.47 -10.46 19.96
C ALA A 92 13.81 -11.30 18.87
N CYS A 93 14.15 -11.07 17.59
CA CYS A 93 13.68 -11.93 16.49
C CYS A 93 14.19 -13.36 16.63
N LYS A 94 15.46 -13.55 17.06
CA LYS A 94 16.04 -14.87 17.29
C LYS A 94 15.32 -15.63 18.42
N GLU A 95 14.95 -14.94 19.49
CA GLU A 95 14.16 -15.47 20.59
C GLU A 95 12.77 -15.91 20.10
N ALA A 96 12.05 -15.04 19.35
CA ALA A 96 10.75 -15.36 18.78
C ALA A 96 10.78 -16.58 17.84
N ILE A 97 11.80 -16.66 16.96
CA ILE A 97 11.98 -17.81 16.05
C ILE A 97 12.23 -19.10 16.83
N ARG A 98 13.03 -19.07 17.91
CA ARG A 98 13.31 -20.23 18.74
C ARG A 98 12.09 -20.68 19.54
N ASP A 99 11.35 -19.72 20.14
CA ASP A 99 10.16 -20.01 20.93
C ASP A 99 9.04 -20.59 20.07
N PHE A 100 8.75 -19.96 18.93
CA PHE A 100 7.70 -20.43 18.03
C PHE A 100 8.08 -21.70 17.27
N ALA A 101 9.37 -21.88 16.96
CA ALA A 101 9.91 -22.98 16.15
C ALA A 101 9.14 -23.19 14.83
N PRO A 102 9.13 -22.19 13.93
CA PRO A 102 8.34 -22.23 12.70
C PRO A 102 8.91 -23.21 11.67
N ASP A 103 8.00 -23.80 10.86
CA ASP A 103 8.36 -24.56 9.66
C ASP A 103 8.60 -23.61 8.47
N LEU A 104 7.92 -22.43 8.47
CA LEU A 104 8.02 -21.40 7.45
C LEU A 104 7.96 -20.01 8.06
N ILE A 105 8.81 -19.11 7.59
CA ILE A 105 8.75 -17.66 7.86
C ILE A 105 8.19 -16.96 6.63
N HIS A 106 7.13 -16.14 6.79
CA HIS A 106 6.56 -15.32 5.73
C HIS A 106 6.69 -13.84 6.06
N ILE A 107 7.52 -13.13 5.30
CA ILE A 107 7.82 -11.72 5.49
C ILE A 107 6.89 -10.87 4.61
N HIS A 108 6.06 -10.01 5.20
CA HIS A 108 5.21 -9.08 4.47
C HIS A 108 5.88 -7.71 4.37
N GLY A 109 6.51 -7.45 3.21
CA GLY A 109 7.31 -6.25 2.94
C GLY A 109 8.80 -6.44 3.19
N THR A 110 9.60 -6.26 2.15
CA THR A 110 11.05 -6.52 2.16
C THR A 110 11.89 -5.35 2.67
N GLU A 111 11.31 -4.15 2.66
CA GLU A 111 12.00 -2.87 2.79
C GLU A 111 12.16 -2.38 4.24
N HIS A 112 11.85 -3.19 5.24
CA HIS A 112 11.85 -2.78 6.64
C HIS A 112 12.96 -3.43 7.46
N SER A 113 13.39 -2.72 8.51
CA SER A 113 14.41 -3.22 9.44
C SER A 113 14.04 -4.55 10.09
N LEU A 114 12.75 -4.78 10.35
CA LEU A 114 12.25 -6.02 10.94
C LEU A 114 12.43 -7.20 9.99
N ALA A 115 12.13 -7.04 8.70
CA ALA A 115 12.36 -8.05 7.67
C ALA A 115 13.84 -8.46 7.62
N LYS A 116 14.73 -7.46 7.57
CA LYS A 116 16.18 -7.68 7.64
C LYS A 116 16.61 -8.35 8.94
N ALA A 117 16.06 -7.92 10.09
CA ALA A 117 16.40 -8.50 11.40
C ALA A 117 15.99 -9.98 11.48
N VAL A 118 14.83 -10.34 10.95
CA VAL A 118 14.36 -11.75 10.89
C VAL A 118 15.28 -12.59 10.00
N CYS A 119 15.67 -12.10 8.81
CA CYS A 119 16.63 -12.80 7.96
C CYS A 119 17.97 -13.02 8.66
N MET A 120 18.48 -12.00 9.39
CA MET A 120 19.73 -12.09 10.16
C MET A 120 19.60 -13.02 11.39
N ALA A 121 18.41 -13.11 11.98
CA ALA A 121 18.12 -13.94 13.15
C ALA A 121 17.87 -15.41 12.79
N ASN A 122 17.55 -15.72 11.55
CA ASN A 122 17.24 -17.06 11.05
C ASN A 122 18.51 -17.90 10.81
N GLU A 123 19.31 -18.08 11.87
CA GLU A 123 20.55 -18.85 11.82
C GLU A 123 20.33 -20.35 11.62
N ILE A 124 19.16 -20.86 12.00
CA ILE A 124 18.78 -22.28 11.86
C ILE A 124 18.26 -22.64 10.46
N GLY A 125 18.19 -21.67 9.55
CA GLY A 125 17.86 -21.92 8.15
C GLY A 125 16.41 -22.28 7.89
N VAL A 126 15.45 -21.78 8.68
CA VAL A 126 14.01 -21.93 8.40
C VAL A 126 13.69 -21.39 7.00
N LYS A 127 12.91 -22.15 6.23
CA LYS A 127 12.45 -21.72 4.90
C LYS A 127 11.75 -20.38 5.00
N THR A 128 12.09 -19.45 4.12
CA THR A 128 11.59 -18.07 4.19
C THR A 128 11.09 -17.61 2.83
N VAL A 129 9.86 -17.11 2.82
CA VAL A 129 9.25 -16.42 1.68
C VAL A 129 8.95 -14.98 2.05
N ALA A 130 9.02 -14.06 1.10
CA ALA A 130 8.65 -12.68 1.34
C ALA A 130 7.65 -12.18 0.28
N ASN A 131 6.68 -11.34 0.70
CA ASN A 131 5.79 -10.61 -0.20
C ASN A 131 6.37 -9.24 -0.51
N ILE A 132 6.35 -8.86 -1.78
CA ILE A 132 6.68 -7.51 -2.22
C ILE A 132 5.48 -6.60 -1.95
N GLN A 133 5.66 -5.58 -1.09
CA GLN A 133 4.67 -4.52 -0.92
C GLN A 133 4.97 -3.34 -1.84
N GLY A 134 6.21 -2.93 -1.89
CA GLY A 134 6.77 -1.95 -2.79
C GLY A 134 8.27 -2.16 -2.88
N LEU A 135 8.92 -1.56 -3.87
CA LEU A 135 10.36 -1.64 -4.05
C LEU A 135 10.99 -0.31 -3.67
N ALA A 136 11.53 -0.24 -2.44
CA ALA A 136 12.08 0.99 -1.86
C ALA A 136 13.25 1.56 -2.67
N GLY A 137 14.08 0.69 -3.26
CA GLY A 137 15.17 1.09 -4.15
C GLY A 137 14.68 1.81 -5.41
N LEU A 138 13.51 1.43 -5.91
CA LEU A 138 12.88 2.08 -7.06
C LEU A 138 12.10 3.33 -6.63
N CYS A 139 11.36 3.26 -5.52
CA CYS A 139 10.68 4.44 -4.96
C CYS A 139 11.66 5.58 -4.71
N MET A 140 12.90 5.28 -4.31
CA MET A 140 13.96 6.28 -4.13
C MET A 140 14.22 7.12 -5.38
N ARG A 141 14.09 6.54 -6.58
CA ARG A 141 14.32 7.27 -7.86
C ARG A 141 13.30 8.38 -8.07
N TYR A 142 12.08 8.17 -7.60
CA TYR A 142 10.90 9.02 -7.80
C TYR A 142 10.46 9.78 -6.53
N ALA A 143 11.24 9.68 -5.46
CA ALA A 143 10.85 10.16 -4.13
C ALA A 143 10.49 11.66 -4.06
N ASP A 144 11.06 12.47 -4.95
CA ASP A 144 10.79 13.92 -5.02
C ASP A 144 9.63 14.28 -5.96
N GLY A 145 8.98 13.28 -6.61
CA GLY A 145 7.82 13.49 -7.48
C GLY A 145 8.08 14.43 -8.66
N GLY A 146 9.33 14.59 -9.11
CA GLY A 146 9.69 15.53 -10.18
C GLY A 146 9.59 17.01 -9.80
N LEU A 147 9.60 17.34 -8.50
CA LEU A 147 9.62 18.74 -8.06
C LEU A 147 10.92 19.44 -8.46
N SER A 148 10.80 20.70 -8.90
CA SER A 148 11.97 21.52 -9.24
C SER A 148 12.89 21.74 -8.04
N LEU A 149 14.17 22.02 -8.29
CA LEU A 149 15.11 22.37 -7.22
C LEU A 149 14.65 23.61 -6.45
N TRP A 150 14.04 24.57 -7.12
CA TRP A 150 13.49 25.76 -6.51
C TRP A 150 12.35 25.41 -5.55
N ASP A 151 11.35 24.63 -5.99
CA ASP A 151 10.24 24.22 -5.14
C ASP A 151 10.71 23.46 -3.90
N LYS A 152 11.73 22.60 -4.05
CA LYS A 152 12.31 21.87 -2.91
C LYS A 152 13.02 22.79 -1.90
N ARG A 153 13.63 23.89 -2.36
CA ARG A 153 14.36 24.84 -1.49
C ARG A 153 13.45 25.81 -0.75
N ILE A 154 12.41 26.30 -1.41
CA ILE A 154 11.53 27.33 -0.82
C ILE A 154 10.43 26.75 0.08
N ASN A 155 10.19 25.43 0.02
CA ASN A 155 9.16 24.77 0.80
C ASN A 155 9.82 23.98 1.95
N ILE A 156 10.24 24.70 2.97
CA ILE A 156 10.85 24.16 4.19
C ILE A 156 10.02 24.64 5.38
N THR A 157 9.74 23.74 6.31
CA THR A 157 8.98 24.03 7.53
C THR A 157 9.85 23.83 8.78
N PRO A 158 9.46 24.40 9.94
CA PRO A 158 10.15 24.12 11.20
C PRO A 158 10.20 22.62 11.54
N LEU A 159 9.14 21.88 11.19
CA LEU A 159 9.08 20.44 11.39
C LEU A 159 10.13 19.68 10.55
N ASP A 160 10.42 20.16 9.34
CA ASP A 160 11.48 19.57 8.50
C ASP A 160 12.87 19.71 9.13
N PHE A 161 13.13 20.85 9.77
CA PHE A 161 14.37 21.04 10.55
C PHE A 161 14.44 20.08 11.73
N TYR A 162 13.36 19.98 12.50
CA TYR A 162 13.33 19.09 13.67
C TYR A 162 13.48 17.60 13.29
N ARG A 163 12.84 17.17 12.19
CA ARG A 163 12.85 15.78 11.74
C ARG A 163 13.91 15.43 10.71
N GLY A 164 14.57 16.41 10.11
CA GLY A 164 15.50 16.22 9.00
C GLY A 164 14.81 15.73 7.72
N THR A 165 13.51 16.08 7.51
CA THR A 165 12.67 15.56 6.43
C THR A 165 12.56 16.53 5.23
N PHE A 166 13.65 17.14 4.84
CA PHE A 166 13.67 18.11 3.71
C PHE A 166 13.34 17.46 2.38
N LEU A 167 12.56 18.14 1.53
CA LEU A 167 12.28 17.71 0.16
C LEU A 167 13.55 17.50 -0.67
N LEU A 168 14.60 18.29 -0.40
CA LEU A 168 15.93 18.09 -1.01
C LEU A 168 16.54 16.73 -0.69
N ASN A 169 16.19 16.16 0.46
CA ASN A 169 16.69 14.89 0.94
C ASN A 169 15.68 13.75 0.82
N ALA A 170 14.61 13.92 0.03
CA ALA A 170 13.54 12.93 -0.12
C ALA A 170 14.08 11.53 -0.46
N LYS A 171 15.08 11.44 -1.33
CA LYS A 171 15.77 10.19 -1.70
C LYS A 171 16.46 9.51 -0.52
N ARG A 172 17.00 10.30 0.42
CA ARG A 172 17.73 9.77 1.59
C ARG A 172 16.81 8.98 2.53
N SER A 173 15.53 9.34 2.60
CA SER A 173 14.54 8.63 3.43
C SER A 173 14.34 7.18 3.00
N PHE A 174 14.55 6.88 1.71
CA PHE A 174 14.43 5.54 1.16
C PHE A 174 15.71 4.71 1.22
N LYS A 175 16.89 5.33 1.48
CA LYS A 175 18.18 4.65 1.39
C LYS A 175 18.26 3.42 2.31
N HIS A 176 17.96 3.60 3.61
CA HIS A 176 18.01 2.47 4.56
C HIS A 176 16.94 1.40 4.26
N ARG A 177 15.79 1.80 3.76
CA ARG A 177 14.75 0.87 3.33
C ARG A 177 15.21 0.04 2.12
N ALA A 178 15.86 0.68 1.15
CA ALA A 178 16.47 0.00 -0.01
C ALA A 178 17.61 -0.96 0.41
N GLU A 179 18.40 -0.58 1.42
CA GLU A 179 19.42 -1.46 2.01
C GLU A 179 18.81 -2.69 2.70
N CYS A 180 17.66 -2.53 3.40
CA CYS A 180 16.94 -3.64 3.99
C CYS A 180 16.36 -4.57 2.91
N GLU A 181 15.70 -3.99 1.91
CA GLU A 181 15.15 -4.70 0.75
C GLU A 181 16.22 -5.53 0.03
N HIS A 182 17.33 -4.90 -0.34
CA HIS A 182 18.43 -5.58 -1.00
C HIS A 182 18.96 -6.76 -0.17
N TYR A 183 19.11 -6.55 1.15
CA TYR A 183 19.54 -7.61 2.05
C TYR A 183 18.55 -8.78 2.05
N VAL A 184 17.24 -8.53 2.21
CA VAL A 184 16.21 -9.57 2.21
C VAL A 184 16.22 -10.33 0.88
N LEU A 185 16.16 -9.63 -0.27
CA LEU A 185 16.12 -10.24 -1.60
C LEU A 185 17.34 -11.13 -1.90
N THR A 186 18.51 -10.82 -1.31
CA THR A 186 19.73 -11.62 -1.49
C THR A 186 19.88 -12.77 -0.50
N HIS A 187 19.03 -12.86 0.54
CA HIS A 187 19.14 -13.88 1.60
C HIS A 187 17.91 -14.80 1.72
N ILE A 188 16.92 -14.66 0.83
CA ILE A 188 15.78 -15.57 0.73
C ILE A 188 15.82 -16.36 -0.56
N THR A 189 15.01 -17.42 -0.66
CA THR A 189 14.90 -18.27 -1.86
C THR A 189 13.58 -18.08 -2.60
N ASP A 190 12.54 -17.63 -1.91
CA ASP A 190 11.19 -17.56 -2.43
C ASP A 190 10.63 -16.14 -2.24
N ILE A 191 9.99 -15.63 -3.29
CA ILE A 191 9.40 -14.30 -3.30
C ILE A 191 8.00 -14.35 -3.91
N VAL A 192 7.05 -13.67 -3.29
CA VAL A 192 5.70 -13.48 -3.81
C VAL A 192 5.57 -12.06 -4.34
N GLY A 193 5.19 -11.92 -5.59
CA GLY A 193 4.90 -10.64 -6.23
C GLY A 193 3.57 -10.66 -6.99
N ARG A 194 3.23 -9.54 -7.63
CA ARG A 194 1.88 -9.31 -8.18
C ARG A 194 1.88 -8.71 -9.57
N THR A 195 3.03 -8.27 -10.05
CA THR A 195 3.14 -7.52 -11.29
C THR A 195 4.35 -7.95 -12.09
N GLY A 196 4.31 -7.81 -13.42
CA GLY A 196 5.51 -8.02 -14.24
C GLY A 196 6.64 -7.06 -13.87
N TRP A 197 6.28 -5.85 -13.41
CA TRP A 197 7.25 -4.87 -12.98
C TRP A 197 8.06 -5.30 -11.73
N ASP A 198 7.40 -5.82 -10.70
CA ASP A 198 8.11 -6.28 -9.51
C ASP A 198 8.92 -7.55 -9.79
N HIS A 199 8.36 -8.48 -10.61
CA HIS A 199 9.09 -9.66 -11.09
C HIS A 199 10.43 -9.29 -11.72
N ASP A 200 10.42 -8.44 -12.74
CA ASP A 200 11.62 -8.12 -13.51
C ASP A 200 12.68 -7.43 -12.63
N HIS A 201 12.24 -6.58 -11.71
CA HIS A 201 13.16 -5.89 -10.80
C HIS A 201 13.78 -6.82 -9.76
N VAL A 202 13.01 -7.71 -9.13
CA VAL A 202 13.59 -8.62 -8.13
C VAL A 202 14.47 -9.68 -8.76
N MET A 203 14.12 -10.16 -9.97
CA MET A 203 14.97 -11.09 -10.73
C MET A 203 16.28 -10.44 -11.18
N THR A 204 16.29 -9.12 -11.38
CA THR A 204 17.53 -8.38 -11.65
C THR A 204 18.43 -8.32 -10.41
N VAL A 205 17.87 -8.24 -9.20
CA VAL A 205 18.63 -8.23 -7.93
C VAL A 205 19.15 -9.62 -7.59
N ASN A 206 18.30 -10.64 -7.71
CA ASN A 206 18.66 -12.02 -7.42
C ASN A 206 17.98 -12.99 -8.40
N PRO A 207 18.66 -13.41 -9.48
CA PRO A 207 18.08 -14.29 -10.50
C PRO A 207 17.86 -15.74 -10.01
N ARG A 208 18.25 -16.07 -8.77
CA ARG A 208 18.03 -17.39 -8.16
C ARG A 208 16.74 -17.48 -7.37
N LEU A 209 16.01 -16.37 -7.21
CA LEU A 209 14.71 -16.36 -6.52
C LEU A 209 13.69 -17.22 -7.28
N ARG A 210 12.91 -17.99 -6.54
CA ARG A 210 11.69 -18.60 -7.07
C ARG A 210 10.57 -17.57 -6.89
N TYR A 211 10.12 -17.03 -8.00
CA TYR A 211 9.04 -16.05 -7.99
C TYR A 211 7.68 -16.76 -8.06
N HIS A 212 6.81 -16.42 -7.13
CA HIS A 212 5.43 -16.88 -7.05
C HIS A 212 4.51 -15.69 -7.32
N PHE A 213 3.64 -15.83 -8.33
CA PHE A 213 2.64 -14.80 -8.60
C PHE A 213 1.42 -15.04 -7.70
N MET A 214 1.00 -14.01 -6.96
CA MET A 214 -0.22 -14.06 -6.15
C MET A 214 -0.80 -12.66 -5.99
N ASN A 215 -2.09 -12.51 -6.28
CA ASN A 215 -2.81 -11.27 -6.03
C ASN A 215 -3.11 -11.10 -4.52
N GLU A 216 -3.40 -9.87 -4.12
CA GLU A 216 -3.73 -9.54 -2.74
C GLU A 216 -5.22 -9.52 -2.50
N THR A 217 -5.64 -10.02 -1.34
CA THR A 217 -7.00 -9.86 -0.85
C THR A 217 -7.17 -8.42 -0.35
N LEU A 218 -8.23 -7.75 -0.76
CA LEU A 218 -8.54 -6.39 -0.34
C LEU A 218 -9.36 -6.39 0.96
N ARG A 219 -9.75 -5.21 1.43
CA ARG A 219 -10.57 -5.06 2.63
C ARG A 219 -11.98 -5.60 2.41
N ASP A 220 -12.50 -6.35 3.37
CA ASP A 220 -13.77 -7.09 3.25
C ASP A 220 -14.96 -6.19 2.87
N SER A 221 -15.05 -4.99 3.45
CA SER A 221 -16.16 -4.06 3.22
C SER A 221 -16.28 -3.55 1.78
N PHE A 222 -15.21 -3.67 0.97
CA PHE A 222 -15.26 -3.26 -0.44
C PHE A 222 -15.93 -4.29 -1.34
N TYR A 223 -15.87 -5.58 -0.99
CA TYR A 223 -16.57 -6.64 -1.73
C TYR A 223 -18.09 -6.59 -1.54
N GLU A 224 -18.53 -6.13 -0.36
CA GLU A 224 -19.93 -6.07 0.05
C GLU A 224 -20.56 -4.69 -0.22
N ALA A 225 -19.78 -3.75 -0.75
CA ALA A 225 -20.22 -2.40 -1.02
C ALA A 225 -21.20 -2.31 -2.21
N PRO A 226 -22.05 -1.27 -2.24
CA PRO A 226 -22.79 -0.92 -3.45
C PRO A 226 -21.85 -0.72 -4.65
N VAL A 227 -22.38 -0.98 -5.83
CA VAL A 227 -21.65 -0.69 -7.08
C VAL A 227 -21.76 0.79 -7.39
N TRP A 228 -20.68 1.39 -7.88
CA TRP A 228 -20.67 2.76 -8.38
C TRP A 228 -21.73 2.95 -9.47
N ASN A 229 -22.41 4.07 -9.46
CA ASN A 229 -23.48 4.39 -10.40
C ASN A 229 -23.40 5.86 -10.82
N LEU A 230 -23.43 6.11 -12.13
CA LEU A 230 -23.35 7.47 -12.70
C LEU A 230 -24.47 8.39 -12.22
N GLY A 231 -25.68 7.84 -11.99
CA GLY A 231 -26.85 8.59 -11.52
C GLY A 231 -26.76 9.01 -10.05
N GLN A 232 -25.89 8.37 -9.27
CA GLN A 232 -25.73 8.61 -7.83
C GLN A 232 -24.41 9.36 -7.50
N CYS A 233 -23.41 9.28 -8.36
CA CYS A 233 -22.15 9.98 -8.12
C CYS A 233 -22.32 11.51 -8.28
N LYS A 234 -21.42 12.25 -7.68
CA LYS A 234 -21.37 13.71 -7.80
C LYS A 234 -20.67 14.05 -9.11
N LYS A 235 -21.44 14.51 -10.10
CA LYS A 235 -20.92 14.89 -11.42
C LYS A 235 -19.72 15.85 -11.29
N HIS A 236 -18.74 15.66 -12.16
CA HIS A 236 -17.50 16.42 -12.22
C HIS A 236 -16.70 16.44 -10.90
N THR A 237 -16.83 15.39 -10.09
CA THR A 237 -16.02 15.20 -8.88
C THR A 237 -14.90 14.20 -9.13
N ILE A 238 -13.68 14.59 -8.79
CA ILE A 238 -12.48 13.77 -8.88
C ILE A 238 -12.06 13.39 -7.47
N PHE A 239 -11.75 12.12 -7.23
CA PHE A 239 -11.18 11.66 -5.98
C PHE A 239 -9.71 11.25 -6.15
N VAL A 240 -8.86 11.62 -5.20
CA VAL A 240 -7.43 11.24 -5.10
C VAL A 240 -7.19 10.68 -3.70
N SER A 241 -6.86 9.41 -3.62
CA SER A 241 -6.81 8.66 -2.34
C SER A 241 -5.62 8.98 -1.44
N ASN A 242 -4.62 9.70 -1.93
CA ASN A 242 -3.44 10.06 -1.13
C ASN A 242 -2.75 11.34 -1.64
N SER A 243 -2.58 12.30 -0.74
CA SER A 243 -1.86 13.57 -1.01
C SER A 243 -0.65 13.78 -0.09
N GLY A 244 -0.22 12.75 0.65
CA GLY A 244 0.75 12.90 1.75
C GLY A 244 2.22 13.02 1.33
N SER A 245 2.59 12.73 0.08
CA SER A 245 3.99 12.81 -0.36
C SER A 245 4.12 13.17 -1.84
N PRO A 246 5.28 13.72 -2.27
CA PRO A 246 5.55 14.01 -3.69
C PRO A 246 5.37 12.80 -4.60
N LEU A 247 5.79 11.60 -4.10
CA LEU A 247 5.67 10.34 -4.82
C LEU A 247 4.23 10.01 -5.23
N LYS A 248 3.24 10.46 -4.43
CA LYS A 248 1.80 10.24 -4.67
C LYS A 248 1.19 11.25 -5.66
N GLY A 249 1.92 12.26 -6.08
CA GLY A 249 1.63 13.07 -7.27
C GLY A 249 0.41 13.99 -7.21
N ALA A 250 -0.16 14.30 -6.03
CA ALA A 250 -1.32 15.21 -5.91
C ALA A 250 -1.13 16.55 -6.66
N HIS A 251 0.11 17.02 -6.75
CA HIS A 251 0.46 18.24 -7.48
C HIS A 251 0.24 18.16 -9.01
N GLN A 252 0.28 16.96 -9.59
CA GLN A 252 -0.02 16.77 -11.01
C GLN A 252 -1.51 17.04 -11.29
N VAL A 253 -2.39 16.53 -10.40
CA VAL A 253 -3.82 16.82 -10.48
C VAL A 253 -4.11 18.31 -10.32
N LEU A 254 -3.44 18.97 -9.37
CA LEU A 254 -3.57 20.42 -9.18
C LEU A 254 -3.12 21.21 -10.42
N LYS A 255 -2.09 20.76 -11.15
CA LYS A 255 -1.65 21.38 -12.41
C LYS A 255 -2.63 21.12 -13.57
N ALA A 256 -3.26 19.95 -13.61
CA ALA A 256 -4.27 19.62 -14.61
C ALA A 256 -5.58 20.40 -14.41
N LEU A 257 -5.93 20.69 -13.16
CA LEU A 257 -7.24 21.27 -12.80
C LEU A 257 -7.58 22.60 -13.50
N PRO A 258 -6.68 23.59 -13.65
CA PRO A 258 -6.99 24.81 -14.40
C PRO A 258 -7.40 24.57 -15.84
N ILE A 259 -6.88 23.52 -16.48
CA ILE A 259 -7.25 23.14 -17.85
C ILE A 259 -8.68 22.60 -17.86
N ILE A 260 -9.02 21.73 -16.90
CA ILE A 260 -10.35 21.16 -16.75
C ILE A 260 -11.39 22.25 -16.45
N LEU A 261 -11.06 23.19 -15.57
CA LEU A 261 -11.97 24.28 -15.15
C LEU A 261 -12.39 25.22 -16.28
N ARG A 262 -11.62 25.31 -17.35
CA ARG A 262 -12.00 26.10 -18.53
C ARG A 262 -13.30 25.58 -19.18
N GLN A 263 -13.52 24.29 -19.16
CA GLN A 263 -14.69 23.64 -19.74
C GLN A 263 -15.71 23.22 -18.66
N TYR A 264 -15.22 22.83 -17.47
CA TYR A 264 -16.02 22.34 -16.35
C TYR A 264 -15.74 23.15 -15.07
N PRO A 265 -16.20 24.43 -14.99
CA PRO A 265 -15.86 25.32 -13.88
C PRO A 265 -16.33 24.84 -12.50
N GLY A 266 -17.34 23.96 -12.46
CA GLY A 266 -17.86 23.34 -11.24
C GLY A 266 -17.08 22.11 -10.77
N THR A 267 -15.97 21.74 -11.41
CA THR A 267 -15.18 20.55 -11.00
C THR A 267 -14.64 20.72 -9.60
N ILE A 268 -14.80 19.67 -8.79
CA ILE A 268 -14.27 19.55 -7.43
C ILE A 268 -13.29 18.38 -7.36
N VAL A 269 -12.13 18.60 -6.74
CA VAL A 269 -11.16 17.55 -6.44
C VAL A 269 -11.09 17.30 -4.93
N ASN A 270 -11.39 16.10 -4.51
CA ASN A 270 -11.27 15.64 -3.14
C ASN A 270 -9.94 14.90 -2.96
N PHE A 271 -9.08 15.37 -2.06
CA PHE A 271 -7.82 14.73 -1.69
C PHE A 271 -7.92 14.12 -0.30
N CYS A 272 -7.62 12.83 -0.17
CA CYS A 272 -7.41 12.18 1.11
C CYS A 272 -5.94 12.36 1.56
N GLY A 273 -5.69 12.28 2.86
CA GLY A 273 -4.37 12.33 3.48
C GLY A 273 -4.21 13.53 4.41
N SER A 274 -3.53 14.59 3.97
CA SER A 274 -3.23 15.73 4.83
C SER A 274 -4.22 16.86 4.66
N SER A 275 -4.57 17.54 5.76
CA SER A 275 -5.45 18.72 5.77
C SER A 275 -4.68 20.00 5.34
N VAL A 276 -4.15 19.99 4.11
CA VAL A 276 -3.22 21.03 3.58
C VAL A 276 -3.79 22.46 3.67
N MET A 277 -5.11 22.63 3.55
CA MET A 277 -5.77 23.93 3.60
C MET A 277 -6.29 24.31 4.99
N SER A 278 -6.05 23.49 6.00
CA SER A 278 -6.43 23.81 7.38
C SER A 278 -5.83 25.13 7.85
N CYS A 279 -6.62 25.91 8.59
CA CYS A 279 -6.18 27.10 9.30
C CYS A 279 -5.89 26.81 10.78
N ASP A 280 -6.10 25.58 11.26
CA ASP A 280 -5.77 25.17 12.62
C ASP A 280 -4.24 25.17 12.81
N VAL A 281 -3.81 25.84 13.90
CA VAL A 281 -2.38 25.93 14.24
C VAL A 281 -1.76 24.56 14.46
N LYS A 282 -2.51 23.59 15.02
CA LYS A 282 -2.03 22.22 15.24
C LYS A 282 -1.73 21.49 13.92
N ASP A 283 -2.56 21.72 12.91
CA ASP A 283 -2.34 21.13 11.58
C ASP A 283 -1.16 21.81 10.87
N ILE A 284 -1.08 23.15 10.96
CA ILE A 284 0.02 23.92 10.37
C ILE A 284 1.38 23.52 10.96
N LEU A 285 1.45 23.29 12.27
CA LEU A 285 2.69 22.82 12.95
C LEU A 285 3.11 21.41 12.51
N ARG A 286 2.20 20.62 11.95
CA ARG A 286 2.48 19.28 11.39
C ARG A 286 2.83 19.31 9.92
N PHE A 287 2.80 20.45 9.25
CA PHE A 287 3.15 20.54 7.84
C PHE A 287 4.62 20.23 7.61
N GLN A 288 4.86 19.41 6.60
CA GLN A 288 6.15 19.20 5.98
C GLN A 288 6.24 20.02 4.68
N GLY A 289 7.41 20.14 4.12
CA GLY A 289 7.63 20.96 2.93
C GLY A 289 6.70 20.66 1.76
N TYR A 290 6.28 19.42 1.57
CA TYR A 290 5.33 19.07 0.51
C TYR A 290 3.92 19.65 0.75
N HIS A 291 3.45 19.66 2.00
CA HIS A 291 2.16 20.28 2.34
C HIS A 291 2.18 21.80 2.06
N LEU A 292 3.31 22.44 2.41
CA LEU A 292 3.50 23.86 2.12
C LEU A 292 3.53 24.13 0.61
N TYR A 293 4.20 23.25 -0.16
CA TYR A 293 4.21 23.30 -1.62
C TYR A 293 2.78 23.20 -2.21
N LEU A 294 2.00 22.19 -1.81
CA LEU A 294 0.62 22.03 -2.28
C LEU A 294 -0.23 23.25 -1.94
N ARG A 295 -0.13 23.77 -0.71
CA ARG A 295 -0.85 24.99 -0.29
C ARG A 295 -0.51 26.21 -1.14
N ARG A 296 0.78 26.41 -1.45
CA ARG A 296 1.23 27.46 -2.35
C ARG A 296 0.73 27.28 -3.77
N LEU A 297 0.75 26.04 -4.26
CA LEU A 297 0.28 25.70 -5.60
C LEU A 297 -1.22 25.96 -5.75
N VAL A 298 -2.05 25.55 -4.78
CA VAL A 298 -3.49 25.88 -4.75
C VAL A 298 -3.74 27.38 -4.81
N LYS A 299 -3.00 28.16 -4.01
CA LYS A 299 -3.12 29.63 -4.02
C LYS A 299 -2.66 30.25 -5.35
N LYS A 300 -1.52 29.80 -5.88
CA LYS A 300 -0.94 30.29 -7.14
C LYS A 300 -1.86 30.06 -8.34
N LEU A 301 -2.56 28.91 -8.34
CA LEU A 301 -3.47 28.50 -9.42
C LEU A 301 -4.93 28.92 -9.17
N HIS A 302 -5.21 29.63 -8.07
CA HIS A 302 -6.55 30.11 -7.68
C HIS A 302 -7.59 29.01 -7.54
N LEU A 303 -7.21 27.86 -6.95
CA LEU A 303 -8.02 26.63 -6.86
C LEU A 303 -8.77 26.46 -5.54
N GLN A 304 -8.81 27.47 -4.65
CA GLN A 304 -9.33 27.36 -3.28
C GLN A 304 -10.79 26.86 -3.23
N ASN A 305 -11.59 27.20 -4.23
CA ASN A 305 -12.99 26.82 -4.32
C ASN A 305 -13.21 25.44 -4.98
N ASN A 306 -12.18 24.88 -5.63
CA ASN A 306 -12.28 23.67 -6.44
C ASN A 306 -11.55 22.46 -5.83
N VAL A 307 -10.91 22.64 -4.66
CA VAL A 307 -10.20 21.54 -3.98
C VAL A 307 -10.64 21.41 -2.53
N ARG A 308 -10.71 20.15 -2.07
CA ARG A 308 -10.99 19.78 -0.68
C ARG A 308 -9.94 18.80 -0.19
N PHE A 309 -9.28 19.12 0.91
CA PHE A 309 -8.36 18.21 1.58
C PHE A 309 -9.05 17.64 2.81
N LEU A 310 -9.43 16.37 2.73
CA LEU A 310 -10.33 15.72 3.66
C LEU A 310 -9.65 15.19 4.94
N GLY A 311 -8.30 15.28 5.01
CA GLY A 311 -7.54 14.64 6.07
C GLY A 311 -7.53 13.11 5.94
N SER A 312 -7.22 12.42 7.05
CA SER A 312 -7.27 10.95 7.10
C SER A 312 -8.71 10.50 7.14
N LEU A 313 -9.05 9.52 6.30
CA LEU A 313 -10.38 8.95 6.20
C LEU A 313 -10.41 7.54 6.82
N SER A 314 -11.52 7.19 7.45
CA SER A 314 -11.81 5.81 7.83
C SER A 314 -12.05 4.95 6.58
N GLU A 315 -12.10 3.64 6.75
CA GLU A 315 -12.39 2.70 5.65
C GLU A 315 -13.74 3.02 4.99
N GLU A 316 -14.77 3.26 5.79
CA GLU A 316 -16.12 3.59 5.30
C GLU A 316 -16.16 4.94 4.58
N GLN A 317 -15.49 5.95 5.13
CA GLN A 317 -15.38 7.26 4.47
C GLN A 317 -14.61 7.15 3.15
N MET A 318 -13.54 6.33 3.10
CA MET A 318 -12.78 6.10 1.86
C MET A 318 -13.66 5.47 0.79
N LYS A 319 -14.40 4.42 1.14
CA LYS A 319 -15.36 3.73 0.27
C LYS A 319 -16.40 4.73 -0.28
N GLN A 320 -16.97 5.56 0.59
CA GLN A 320 -17.94 6.57 0.18
C GLN A 320 -17.35 7.60 -0.78
N GLN A 321 -16.07 8.01 -0.61
CA GLN A 321 -15.41 8.93 -1.56
C GLN A 321 -15.23 8.31 -2.94
N PHE A 322 -14.94 7.02 -3.05
CA PHE A 322 -14.92 6.33 -4.34
C PHE A 322 -16.30 6.32 -5.01
N LEU A 323 -17.34 5.98 -4.26
CA LEU A 323 -18.74 5.92 -4.78
C LEU A 323 -19.28 7.30 -5.17
N ASP A 324 -18.92 8.33 -4.42
CA ASP A 324 -19.32 9.71 -4.67
C ASP A 324 -18.60 10.35 -5.87
N ALA A 325 -17.39 9.87 -6.19
CA ALA A 325 -16.60 10.47 -7.26
C ALA A 325 -17.10 10.08 -8.65
N ASN A 326 -17.06 11.00 -9.59
CA ASN A 326 -17.26 10.71 -11.00
C ASN A 326 -16.07 9.92 -11.58
N ILE A 327 -14.87 10.24 -11.11
CA ILE A 327 -13.61 9.63 -11.54
C ILE A 327 -12.67 9.51 -10.34
N TYR A 328 -12.02 8.37 -10.21
CA TYR A 328 -10.86 8.21 -9.34
C TYR A 328 -9.57 8.46 -10.13
N VAL A 329 -8.69 9.31 -9.62
CA VAL A 329 -7.38 9.57 -10.21
C VAL A 329 -6.29 9.08 -9.29
N MET A 330 -5.40 8.21 -9.79
CA MET A 330 -4.19 7.76 -9.12
C MET A 330 -2.96 8.39 -9.77
N PRO A 331 -2.46 9.53 -9.26
CA PRO A 331 -1.41 10.29 -9.92
C PRO A 331 0.01 9.98 -9.41
N SER A 332 0.28 8.76 -8.97
CA SER A 332 1.55 8.39 -8.37
C SER A 332 2.70 8.33 -9.37
N ALA A 333 3.90 8.73 -8.95
CA ALA A 333 5.11 8.64 -9.78
C ALA A 333 5.63 7.20 -9.92
N VAL A 334 5.35 6.34 -8.95
CA VAL A 334 5.62 4.90 -8.97
C VAL A 334 4.70 4.18 -7.97
N GLU A 335 4.20 3.03 -8.38
CA GLU A 335 3.42 2.09 -7.56
C GLU A 335 3.78 0.66 -7.97
N ASN A 336 3.61 -0.30 -7.07
CA ASN A 336 3.63 -1.71 -7.43
C ASN A 336 2.20 -2.17 -7.77
N SER A 337 1.43 -2.51 -6.74
CA SER A 337 0.02 -2.90 -6.85
C SER A 337 -0.78 -2.10 -5.81
N PRO A 338 -1.19 -0.86 -6.12
CA PRO A 338 -1.83 0.02 -5.15
C PRO A 338 -3.25 -0.43 -4.83
N ASN A 339 -3.50 -0.79 -3.57
CA ASN A 339 -4.80 -1.25 -3.10
C ASN A 339 -5.93 -0.26 -3.44
N SER A 340 -5.66 1.05 -3.36
CA SER A 340 -6.66 2.07 -3.69
C SER A 340 -7.12 2.04 -5.14
N LEU A 341 -6.26 1.67 -6.10
CA LEU A 341 -6.64 1.43 -7.49
C LEU A 341 -7.54 0.21 -7.60
N CYS A 342 -7.13 -0.89 -6.96
CA CYS A 342 -7.88 -2.14 -6.96
C CYS A 342 -9.25 -2.00 -6.27
N GLU A 343 -9.30 -1.23 -5.18
CA GLU A 343 -10.53 -0.91 -4.45
C GLU A 343 -11.49 -0.06 -5.29
N ALA A 344 -10.99 0.96 -6.01
CA ALA A 344 -11.78 1.72 -6.96
C ALA A 344 -12.39 0.81 -8.04
N GLN A 345 -11.57 -0.09 -8.60
CA GLN A 345 -12.03 -1.05 -9.62
C GLN A 345 -13.06 -2.05 -9.07
N ILE A 346 -12.93 -2.55 -7.84
CA ILE A 346 -13.96 -3.43 -7.21
C ILE A 346 -15.29 -2.70 -7.06
N LEU A 347 -15.27 -1.41 -6.74
CA LEU A 347 -16.47 -0.61 -6.65
C LEU A 347 -17.02 -0.25 -8.05
N GLY A 348 -16.24 -0.40 -9.11
CA GLY A 348 -16.58 0.05 -10.46
C GLY A 348 -16.46 1.55 -10.65
N THR A 349 -15.70 2.25 -9.80
CA THR A 349 -15.45 3.68 -9.94
C THR A 349 -14.45 3.92 -11.07
N PRO A 350 -14.81 4.67 -12.14
CA PRO A 350 -13.94 4.89 -13.30
C PRO A 350 -12.56 5.40 -12.92
N VAL A 351 -11.52 4.73 -13.41
CA VAL A 351 -10.13 4.97 -13.01
C VAL A 351 -9.33 5.68 -14.09
N VAL A 352 -8.55 6.70 -13.69
CA VAL A 352 -7.44 7.27 -14.46
C VAL A 352 -6.17 7.13 -13.63
N ALA A 353 -5.17 6.42 -14.14
CA ALA A 353 -3.92 6.17 -13.44
C ALA A 353 -2.72 6.68 -14.23
N SER A 354 -1.66 7.11 -13.55
CA SER A 354 -0.37 7.29 -14.21
C SER A 354 0.18 5.95 -14.71
N TYR A 355 0.75 5.93 -15.91
CA TYR A 355 1.46 4.77 -16.45
C TYR A 355 2.79 4.61 -15.71
N CYS A 356 2.77 3.90 -14.59
CA CYS A 356 3.94 3.78 -13.73
C CYS A 356 4.02 2.41 -13.03
N GLY A 357 5.23 1.94 -12.82
CA GLY A 357 5.48 0.71 -12.07
C GLY A 357 4.64 -0.47 -12.54
N GLY A 358 3.93 -1.10 -11.61
CA GLY A 358 3.08 -2.28 -11.87
C GLY A 358 1.66 -1.96 -12.33
N THR A 359 1.27 -0.69 -12.47
CA THR A 359 -0.11 -0.31 -12.88
C THR A 359 -0.55 -0.92 -14.21
N PRO A 360 0.34 -1.12 -15.23
CA PRO A 360 -0.06 -1.80 -16.47
C PRO A 360 -0.46 -3.27 -16.31
N THR A 361 -0.11 -3.91 -15.20
CA THR A 361 -0.61 -5.26 -14.87
C THR A 361 -2.06 -5.23 -14.35
N LEU A 362 -2.49 -4.09 -13.80
CA LEU A 362 -3.76 -3.95 -13.10
C LEU A 362 -4.88 -3.35 -13.97
N LEU A 363 -4.51 -2.64 -15.05
CA LEU A 363 -5.42 -1.84 -15.82
C LEU A 363 -5.14 -2.02 -17.32
N THR A 364 -6.20 -2.17 -18.10
CA THR A 364 -6.17 -2.22 -19.56
C THR A 364 -6.78 -0.92 -20.10
N GLU A 365 -6.00 -0.20 -20.92
CA GLU A 365 -6.41 1.09 -21.53
C GLU A 365 -7.74 0.99 -22.25
N GLY A 366 -8.70 1.80 -21.87
CA GLY A 366 -10.02 1.90 -22.48
C GLY A 366 -11.02 0.82 -22.06
N GLU A 367 -10.58 -0.27 -21.41
CA GLU A 367 -11.44 -1.37 -20.95
C GLU A 367 -11.69 -1.34 -19.44
N THR A 368 -10.62 -1.17 -18.65
CA THR A 368 -10.68 -1.15 -17.18
C THR A 368 -10.08 0.11 -16.58
N GLY A 369 -10.04 1.19 -17.35
CA GLY A 369 -9.54 2.50 -16.99
C GLY A 369 -8.69 3.14 -18.06
N TYR A 370 -8.02 4.23 -17.70
CA TYR A 370 -7.20 5.02 -18.61
C TYR A 370 -5.85 5.35 -18.02
N PHE A 371 -4.83 5.44 -18.90
CA PHE A 371 -3.49 5.84 -18.51
C PHE A 371 -3.13 7.25 -19.00
N TYR A 372 -2.29 7.93 -18.22
CA TYR A 372 -1.56 9.11 -18.67
C TYR A 372 -0.10 9.00 -18.22
N ARG A 373 0.80 9.71 -18.88
CA ARG A 373 2.19 9.81 -18.41
C ARG A 373 2.28 10.76 -17.25
N TYR A 374 2.96 10.35 -16.19
CA TYR A 374 3.01 11.05 -14.89
C TYR A 374 3.27 12.56 -14.99
N GLU A 375 4.20 12.97 -15.85
CA GLU A 375 4.60 14.35 -16.03
C GLU A 375 3.64 15.18 -16.93
N GLU A 376 2.72 14.52 -17.66
CA GLU A 376 1.85 15.13 -18.67
C GLU A 376 0.46 15.45 -18.07
N HIS A 377 0.41 16.51 -17.25
CA HIS A 377 -0.84 16.95 -16.63
C HIS A 377 -1.89 17.46 -17.66
N GLU A 378 -1.46 17.87 -18.86
CA GLU A 378 -2.32 18.20 -19.99
C GLU A 378 -3.05 16.94 -20.50
N MET A 379 -2.35 15.81 -20.61
CA MET A 379 -2.94 14.53 -21.01
C MET A 379 -3.95 14.08 -19.94
N LEU A 380 -3.60 14.19 -18.65
CA LEU A 380 -4.53 13.90 -17.57
C LEU A 380 -5.80 14.74 -17.69
N ALA A 381 -5.67 16.05 -17.94
CA ALA A 381 -6.82 16.93 -18.08
C ALA A 381 -7.71 16.51 -19.26
N GLN A 382 -7.14 16.17 -20.40
CA GLN A 382 -7.89 15.74 -21.58
C GLN A 382 -8.64 14.42 -21.36
N ILE A 383 -8.00 13.45 -20.68
CA ILE A 383 -8.65 12.17 -20.35
C ILE A 383 -9.84 12.42 -19.41
N VAL A 384 -9.65 13.22 -18.36
CA VAL A 384 -10.73 13.57 -17.42
C VAL A 384 -11.91 14.24 -18.15
N MET A 385 -11.64 15.23 -19.03
CA MET A 385 -12.68 15.91 -19.79
C MET A 385 -13.40 14.98 -20.77
N ARG A 386 -12.68 14.05 -21.44
CA ARG A 386 -13.31 13.02 -22.29
C ARG A 386 -14.24 12.12 -21.47
N LEU A 387 -13.79 11.72 -20.28
CA LEU A 387 -14.62 10.93 -19.39
C LEU A 387 -15.84 11.70 -18.88
N PHE A 388 -15.75 12.97 -18.54
CA PHE A 388 -16.92 13.77 -18.14
C PHE A 388 -18.00 13.85 -19.23
N ASN A 389 -17.62 13.73 -20.50
CA ASN A 389 -18.53 13.70 -21.65
C ASN A 389 -19.02 12.31 -22.03
N ARG A 390 -18.52 11.27 -21.40
CA ARG A 390 -18.87 9.89 -21.76
C ARG A 390 -20.25 9.50 -21.20
N ASN A 391 -21.05 8.80 -22.00
CA ASN A 391 -22.39 8.36 -21.62
C ASN A 391 -22.47 6.84 -21.34
N ASP A 392 -21.42 6.09 -21.65
CA ASP A 392 -21.34 4.62 -21.55
C ASP A 392 -20.45 4.16 -20.36
N PHE A 393 -20.41 4.93 -19.29
CA PHE A 393 -19.69 4.59 -18.06
C PHE A 393 -20.08 3.25 -17.45
N GLU A 394 -21.33 2.84 -17.61
CA GLU A 394 -21.82 1.59 -17.03
C GLU A 394 -21.06 0.38 -17.58
N GLN A 395 -20.70 0.38 -18.86
CA GLN A 395 -19.92 -0.69 -19.46
C GLN A 395 -18.48 -0.72 -18.93
N LEU A 396 -17.83 0.46 -18.82
CA LEU A 396 -16.49 0.59 -18.24
C LEU A 396 -16.49 0.12 -16.78
N SER A 397 -17.42 0.62 -15.97
CA SER A 397 -17.57 0.28 -14.56
C SER A 397 -17.82 -1.23 -14.35
N ALA A 398 -18.72 -1.83 -15.14
CA ALA A 398 -18.99 -3.26 -15.08
C ALA A 398 -17.75 -4.09 -15.42
N LYS A 399 -16.99 -3.70 -16.47
CA LYS A 399 -15.78 -4.42 -16.88
C LYS A 399 -14.63 -4.27 -15.87
N GLU A 400 -14.43 -3.08 -15.34
CA GLU A 400 -13.47 -2.84 -14.25
C GLU A 400 -13.76 -3.75 -13.06
N ARG A 401 -15.02 -3.78 -12.61
CA ARG A 401 -15.47 -4.59 -11.49
C ARG A 401 -15.32 -6.08 -11.74
N GLU A 402 -15.74 -6.59 -12.91
CA GLU A 402 -15.58 -7.99 -13.29
C GLU A 402 -14.13 -8.45 -13.15
N VAL A 403 -13.20 -7.70 -13.78
CA VAL A 403 -11.78 -8.04 -13.79
C VAL A 403 -11.17 -7.94 -12.38
N ALA A 404 -11.56 -6.90 -11.62
CA ALA A 404 -11.04 -6.70 -10.27
C ALA A 404 -11.53 -7.79 -9.29
N LEU A 405 -12.80 -8.18 -9.34
CA LEU A 405 -13.37 -9.25 -8.51
C LEU A 405 -12.70 -10.60 -8.81
N ALA A 406 -12.45 -10.90 -10.08
CA ALA A 406 -11.75 -12.13 -10.47
C ALA A 406 -10.29 -12.14 -9.99
N ARG A 407 -9.59 -10.98 -10.06
CA ARG A 407 -8.21 -10.81 -9.61
C ARG A 407 -8.06 -10.90 -8.10
N HIS A 408 -8.98 -10.30 -7.36
CA HIS A 408 -8.95 -10.18 -5.91
C HIS A 408 -9.91 -11.16 -5.21
N ASP A 409 -10.26 -12.26 -5.88
CA ASP A 409 -11.08 -13.32 -5.30
C ASP A 409 -10.42 -13.87 -4.03
N ARG A 410 -11.11 -13.71 -2.90
CA ARG A 410 -10.57 -14.05 -1.56
C ARG A 410 -10.23 -15.52 -1.42
N GLN A 411 -11.09 -16.38 -1.95
CA GLN A 411 -10.91 -17.83 -1.87
C GLN A 411 -9.73 -18.27 -2.74
N LYS A 412 -9.68 -17.84 -4.00
CA LYS A 412 -8.58 -18.18 -4.92
C LYS A 412 -7.23 -17.67 -4.41
N ASN A 413 -7.18 -16.48 -3.82
CA ASN A 413 -5.94 -15.94 -3.27
C ASN A 413 -5.48 -16.74 -2.04
N ALA A 414 -6.40 -17.21 -1.19
CA ALA A 414 -6.08 -18.08 -0.06
C ALA A 414 -5.58 -19.47 -0.53
N GLU A 415 -6.24 -20.06 -1.53
CA GLU A 415 -5.81 -21.32 -2.16
C GLU A 415 -4.41 -21.19 -2.78
N GLU A 416 -4.15 -20.07 -3.46
CA GLU A 416 -2.83 -19.85 -4.06
C GLU A 416 -1.73 -19.70 -3.00
N LEU A 417 -2.02 -18.99 -1.90
CA LEU A 417 -1.09 -18.90 -0.77
C LEU A 417 -0.82 -20.27 -0.17
N ALA A 418 -1.85 -21.11 -0.03
CA ALA A 418 -1.72 -22.49 0.46
C ALA A 418 -0.83 -23.33 -0.47
N LYS A 419 -1.04 -23.24 -1.78
CA LYS A 419 -0.20 -23.92 -2.78
C LYS A 419 1.26 -23.49 -2.68
N ILE A 420 1.51 -22.17 -2.54
CA ILE A 420 2.87 -21.62 -2.37
C ILE A 420 3.52 -22.22 -1.11
N TYR A 421 2.81 -22.27 0.02
CA TYR A 421 3.34 -22.85 1.25
C TYR A 421 3.63 -24.34 1.11
N CYS A 422 2.69 -25.13 0.54
CA CYS A 422 2.89 -26.53 0.27
C CYS A 422 4.09 -26.80 -0.64
N HIS A 423 4.24 -25.99 -1.70
CA HIS A 423 5.39 -26.09 -2.61
C HIS A 423 6.71 -25.82 -1.88
N ILE A 424 6.81 -24.73 -1.09
CA ILE A 424 8.02 -24.41 -0.33
C ILE A 424 8.34 -25.49 0.70
N LEU A 425 7.33 -25.99 1.41
CA LEU A 425 7.48 -27.01 2.45
C LEU A 425 7.63 -28.43 1.88
N LYS A 426 7.40 -28.63 0.56
CA LYS A 426 7.37 -29.92 -0.13
C LYS A 426 6.30 -30.86 0.44
N LEU A 427 5.13 -30.29 0.73
CA LEU A 427 3.95 -31.03 1.17
C LEU A 427 3.05 -31.35 -0.02
N ASN A 428 2.33 -32.48 0.03
CA ASN A 428 1.28 -32.75 -0.94
C ASN A 428 0.08 -31.83 -0.67
N HIS A 429 -0.33 -31.07 -1.64
CA HIS A 429 -1.61 -30.34 -1.60
C HIS A 429 -2.73 -31.38 -1.73
N ALA A 430 -3.65 -31.41 -0.77
CA ALA A 430 -4.79 -32.32 -0.79
C ALA A 430 -5.88 -31.82 -1.76
#